data_83b06661a0295ff02a353d760a1f94f6
#
_entry.id   83b06661a0295ff02a353d760a1f94f6
#
_cell.length_a   1.000
_cell.length_b   1.000
_cell.length_c   1.000
_cell.angle_alpha   90.00
_cell.angle_beta   90.00
_cell.angle_gamma   90.00
#
_symmetry.space_group_name_H-M   'P 1'
#
loop_
_entity.id
_entity.type
_entity.pdbx_description
1 polymer ?
#
loop_
_entity_poly.entity_id
_entity_poly.type
_entity_poly.pdbx_seq_one_letter_code
_entity_poly.pdbx_strand_id
1 'polypeptide(L)'
;MNLLKLPKLLLTSFTFLIFCNTLFSQKLDPNGRNSFKPDHIINSEITNKDYLIHMSFPKNYSIQDSITYPVLYVLDGKSTFGYFESSYIDFEKIEDVILVGISHKVNGVESRINRFIDYTPYRDTISDRKFEEKFGVEKGTIKTGGADKFLECLKKEIIPFIDKHYKTNSDKGISGHSLGGLFTAYCFLNSDNYFTRFGINSPSFQLNEEIFLEPAIIKFTNNKIWEIKPTKVFISSGEDESPMMVSNMIKFSMYLKKGNYENVDMDWRIYRNETHTSVIPFSLNGTLTKLYGNK
;
A
#
# COMPACT_ATOMS: atom_id res chain seq x y z
N MET A 1 49.61 -12.92 -53.72
CA MET A 1 49.46 -11.88 -52.69
C MET A 1 47.98 -11.50 -52.62
N ASN A 2 47.23 -12.29 -51.87
CA ASN A 2 45.78 -12.20 -51.84
C ASN A 2 45.37 -11.42 -50.60
N LEU A 3 44.75 -10.26 -50.78
CA LEU A 3 44.09 -9.46 -49.75
C LEU A 3 42.74 -10.06 -49.38
N LEU A 4 42.62 -10.56 -48.17
CA LEU A 4 41.39 -11.05 -47.57
C LEU A 4 40.43 -9.86 -47.34
N LYS A 5 39.27 -9.91 -47.98
CA LYS A 5 38.11 -9.03 -47.70
C LYS A 5 37.42 -9.54 -46.44
N LEU A 6 37.41 -8.74 -45.38
CA LEU A 6 36.54 -8.91 -44.20
C LEU A 6 35.10 -8.54 -44.53
N PRO A 7 34.07 -9.29 -44.07
CA PRO A 7 32.71 -8.97 -44.38
C PRO A 7 32.21 -7.84 -43.48
N LYS A 8 31.50 -6.87 -44.07
CA LYS A 8 30.67 -5.87 -43.44
C LYS A 8 29.41 -6.53 -42.92
N LEU A 9 29.47 -7.01 -41.68
CA LEU A 9 28.22 -7.49 -41.01
C LEU A 9 28.43 -7.34 -39.51
N LEU A 10 28.21 -6.16 -38.97
CA LEU A 10 28.03 -5.91 -37.53
C LEU A 10 27.78 -4.41 -37.27
N LEU A 11 26.69 -3.87 -37.84
CA LEU A 11 26.24 -2.51 -37.46
C LEU A 11 24.73 -2.33 -37.65
N THR A 12 23.92 -3.34 -37.31
CA THR A 12 22.45 -3.20 -37.37
C THR A 12 21.71 -3.79 -36.18
N SER A 13 22.40 -4.08 -35.07
CA SER A 13 21.72 -4.66 -33.89
C SER A 13 21.74 -3.78 -32.63
N PHE A 14 22.12 -2.49 -32.73
CA PHE A 14 22.23 -1.62 -31.57
C PHE A 14 21.18 -0.49 -31.51
N THR A 15 20.25 -0.44 -32.46
CA THR A 15 19.22 0.62 -32.52
C THR A 15 17.83 0.14 -32.11
N PHE A 16 17.68 -1.09 -31.63
CA PHE A 16 16.35 -1.63 -31.28
C PHE A 16 16.08 -1.73 -29.77
N LEU A 17 17.01 -1.29 -28.93
CA LEU A 17 16.91 -1.40 -27.45
C LEU A 17 16.60 -0.08 -26.75
N ILE A 18 16.38 1.02 -27.47
CA ILE A 18 16.08 2.34 -26.87
C ILE A 18 14.57 2.72 -27.01
N PHE A 19 13.76 1.95 -27.73
CA PHE A 19 12.35 2.32 -27.98
C PHE A 19 11.30 1.54 -27.15
N CYS A 20 11.73 0.74 -26.18
CA CYS A 20 10.77 -0.02 -25.35
C CYS A 20 10.42 0.64 -23.99
N ASN A 21 10.88 1.86 -23.73
CA ASN A 21 10.64 2.57 -22.47
C ASN A 21 9.65 3.74 -22.55
N THR A 22 8.91 3.91 -23.66
CA THR A 22 7.99 5.04 -23.80
C THR A 22 6.56 4.66 -24.21
N LEU A 23 6.17 3.41 -24.05
CA LEU A 23 4.77 2.99 -24.28
C LEU A 23 4.11 2.48 -22.98
N PHE A 24 4.32 3.14 -21.85
CA PHE A 24 3.24 3.28 -20.89
C PHE A 24 2.36 4.41 -21.42
N SER A 25 1.55 4.07 -22.40
CA SER A 25 0.48 4.91 -22.90
C SER A 25 -0.35 5.37 -21.69
N GLN A 26 -0.37 6.68 -21.46
CA GLN A 26 -1.38 7.34 -20.67
C GLN A 26 -2.75 6.86 -21.14
N LYS A 27 -3.32 5.83 -20.49
CA LYS A 27 -4.74 5.58 -20.61
C LYS A 27 -5.41 6.72 -19.85
N LEU A 28 -5.96 7.66 -20.58
CA LEU A 28 -6.90 8.63 -20.05
C LEU A 28 -8.03 7.84 -19.35
N ASP A 29 -8.31 8.20 -18.09
CA ASP A 29 -9.56 7.84 -17.43
C ASP A 29 -10.72 8.08 -18.40
N PRO A 30 -11.74 7.20 -18.48
CA PRO A 30 -12.93 7.41 -19.28
C PRO A 30 -13.59 8.78 -19.08
N ASN A 31 -13.31 9.45 -17.96
CA ASN A 31 -13.77 10.80 -17.64
C ASN A 31 -12.73 11.89 -18.00
N GLY A 32 -11.66 11.58 -18.73
CA GLY A 32 -10.64 12.56 -19.17
C GLY A 32 -9.72 13.07 -18.07
N ARG A 33 -9.69 12.44 -16.89
CA ARG A 33 -8.79 12.84 -15.79
C ARG A 33 -7.36 12.40 -16.08
N ASN A 34 -6.43 13.29 -15.88
CA ASN A 34 -5.01 12.95 -15.86
C ASN A 34 -4.73 12.19 -14.54
N SER A 35 -4.57 10.88 -14.60
CA SER A 35 -4.41 9.97 -13.44
C SER A 35 -3.25 10.35 -12.49
N PHE A 36 -2.40 11.29 -12.89
CA PHE A 36 -1.29 11.79 -12.09
C PHE A 36 -1.58 13.11 -11.35
N LYS A 37 -2.70 13.77 -11.67
CA LYS A 37 -3.08 15.00 -10.95
C LYS A 37 -3.88 14.63 -9.70
N PRO A 38 -3.44 15.04 -8.51
CA PRO A 38 -4.21 14.79 -7.29
C PRO A 38 -5.51 15.59 -7.30
N ASP A 39 -6.56 15.02 -6.73
CA ASP A 39 -7.84 15.71 -6.53
C ASP A 39 -7.73 16.75 -5.42
N HIS A 40 -6.94 16.45 -4.36
CA HIS A 40 -6.68 17.36 -3.25
C HIS A 40 -5.23 17.32 -2.78
N ILE A 41 -4.83 18.39 -2.10
CA ILE A 41 -3.59 18.45 -1.32
C ILE A 41 -4.00 18.80 0.11
N ILE A 42 -3.56 17.96 1.06
CA ILE A 42 -3.81 18.19 2.48
C ILE A 42 -2.48 18.53 3.15
N ASN A 43 -2.44 19.70 3.77
CA ASN A 43 -1.32 20.15 4.59
C ASN A 43 -1.58 19.67 6.01
N SER A 44 -0.80 18.72 6.50
CA SER A 44 -0.95 18.16 7.84
C SER A 44 -0.18 18.98 8.86
N GLU A 45 -0.85 19.45 9.89
CA GLU A 45 -0.22 20.07 11.06
C GLU A 45 0.40 19.01 11.99
N ILE A 46 -0.19 17.83 12.05
CA ILE A 46 0.26 16.72 12.91
C ILE A 46 1.62 16.19 12.48
N THR A 47 1.80 15.95 11.17
CA THR A 47 3.06 15.40 10.63
C THR A 47 4.00 16.46 10.10
N ASN A 48 3.50 17.69 9.90
CA ASN A 48 4.20 18.79 9.22
C ASN A 48 4.63 18.42 7.79
N LYS A 49 3.73 17.71 7.07
CA LYS A 49 3.93 17.26 5.70
C LYS A 49 2.69 17.48 4.85
N ASP A 50 2.91 17.53 3.53
CA ASP A 50 1.82 17.63 2.56
C ASP A 50 1.53 16.26 1.94
N TYR A 51 0.25 15.93 1.83
CA TYR A 51 -0.23 14.70 1.22
C TYR A 51 -1.06 14.99 -0.02
N LEU A 52 -0.81 14.21 -1.08
CA LEU A 52 -1.62 14.18 -2.30
C LEU A 52 -2.72 13.15 -2.14
N ILE A 53 -3.93 13.55 -2.46
CA ILE A 53 -5.12 12.70 -2.41
C ILE A 53 -5.62 12.46 -3.83
N HIS A 54 -5.77 11.19 -4.19
CA HIS A 54 -6.36 10.75 -5.44
C HIS A 54 -7.67 10.03 -5.14
N MET A 55 -8.73 10.33 -5.90
CA MET A 55 -10.06 9.78 -5.67
C MET A 55 -10.51 8.93 -6.85
N SER A 56 -11.10 7.78 -6.59
CA SER A 56 -11.87 7.01 -7.58
C SER A 56 -13.22 6.63 -6.98
N PHE A 57 -14.26 6.77 -7.78
CA PHE A 57 -15.63 6.63 -7.33
C PHE A 57 -16.32 5.47 -8.03
N PRO A 58 -17.33 4.85 -7.39
CA PRO A 58 -18.22 3.92 -8.06
C PRO A 58 -18.86 4.54 -9.30
N LYS A 59 -19.19 3.71 -10.29
CA LYS A 59 -19.72 4.17 -11.59
C LYS A 59 -20.93 5.09 -11.46
N ASN A 60 -21.80 4.83 -10.48
CA ASN A 60 -23.05 5.59 -10.29
C ASN A 60 -22.95 6.57 -9.10
N TYR A 61 -21.73 6.94 -8.68
CA TYR A 61 -21.56 7.88 -7.59
C TYR A 61 -22.12 9.25 -7.92
N SER A 62 -22.95 9.80 -7.03
CA SER A 62 -23.41 11.20 -7.08
C SER A 62 -23.34 11.83 -5.70
N ILE A 63 -22.79 13.04 -5.64
CA ILE A 63 -22.72 13.83 -4.39
C ILE A 63 -24.13 14.27 -3.92
N GLN A 64 -25.12 14.27 -4.80
CA GLN A 64 -26.50 14.67 -4.50
C GLN A 64 -27.34 13.53 -3.95
N ASP A 65 -26.87 12.27 -4.10
CA ASP A 65 -27.62 11.11 -3.64
C ASP A 65 -27.58 11.00 -2.10
N SER A 66 -28.58 10.30 -1.56
CA SER A 66 -28.60 9.93 -0.12
C SER A 66 -27.72 8.72 0.19
N ILE A 67 -27.25 7.99 -0.84
CA ILE A 67 -26.42 6.81 -0.70
C ILE A 67 -25.03 7.21 -0.17
N THR A 68 -24.53 6.45 0.79
CA THR A 68 -23.17 6.58 1.31
C THR A 68 -22.38 5.30 1.08
N TYR A 69 -21.08 5.43 0.88
CA TYR A 69 -20.22 4.36 0.42
C TYR A 69 -19.12 4.03 1.44
N PRO A 70 -18.73 2.76 1.57
CA PRO A 70 -17.49 2.40 2.26
C PRO A 70 -16.28 3.04 1.56
N VAL A 71 -15.19 3.22 2.30
CA VAL A 71 -13.97 3.84 1.79
C VAL A 71 -12.78 2.93 1.98
N LEU A 72 -11.97 2.73 0.94
CA LEU A 72 -10.65 2.11 1.05
C LEU A 72 -9.55 3.16 0.85
N TYR A 73 -8.80 3.43 1.91
CA TYR A 73 -7.60 4.27 1.87
C TYR A 73 -6.41 3.44 1.41
N VAL A 74 -5.76 3.86 0.32
CA VAL A 74 -4.65 3.15 -0.31
C VAL A 74 -3.38 3.97 -0.15
N LEU A 75 -2.41 3.40 0.54
CA LEU A 75 -1.11 4.02 0.73
C LEU A 75 -0.28 3.97 -0.56
N ASP A 76 0.67 4.91 -0.69
CA ASP A 76 1.47 5.07 -1.91
C ASP A 76 0.64 5.29 -3.18
N GLY A 77 -0.48 5.99 -3.05
CA GLY A 77 -1.50 6.18 -4.09
C GLY A 77 -0.94 6.59 -5.45
N LYS A 78 0.06 7.46 -5.50
CA LYS A 78 0.71 7.90 -6.74
C LYS A 78 1.28 6.74 -7.57
N SER A 79 1.74 5.68 -6.93
CA SER A 79 2.33 4.50 -7.59
C SER A 79 1.37 3.31 -7.69
N THR A 80 0.37 3.24 -6.81
CA THR A 80 -0.52 2.08 -6.70
C THR A 80 -1.91 2.33 -7.28
N PHE A 81 -2.35 3.60 -7.32
CA PHE A 81 -3.72 3.96 -7.70
C PHE A 81 -4.07 3.61 -9.15
N GLY A 82 -3.11 3.74 -10.08
CA GLY A 82 -3.31 3.35 -11.48
C GLY A 82 -3.62 1.85 -11.68
N TYR A 83 -3.24 0.99 -10.73
CA TYR A 83 -3.61 -0.43 -10.79
C TYR A 83 -5.08 -0.68 -10.46
N PHE A 84 -5.73 0.19 -9.70
CA PHE A 84 -7.18 0.10 -9.44
C PHE A 84 -8.01 0.47 -10.66
N GLU A 85 -7.48 1.31 -11.54
CA GLU A 85 -8.12 1.71 -12.80
C GLU A 85 -7.82 0.72 -13.94
N SER A 86 -6.94 -0.26 -13.69
CA SER A 86 -6.56 -1.25 -14.69
C SER A 86 -7.59 -2.38 -14.78
N SER A 87 -7.63 -3.07 -15.95
CA SER A 87 -8.52 -4.20 -16.26
C SER A 87 -8.34 -5.44 -15.38
N TYR A 88 -7.47 -5.39 -14.35
CA TYR A 88 -7.24 -6.50 -13.44
C TYR A 88 -8.31 -6.64 -12.35
N ILE A 89 -9.13 -5.60 -12.13
CA ILE A 89 -10.14 -5.58 -11.09
C ILE A 89 -11.51 -5.70 -11.74
N ASP A 90 -12.20 -6.78 -11.41
CA ASP A 90 -13.59 -6.99 -11.83
C ASP A 90 -14.50 -6.26 -10.82
N PHE A 91 -14.76 -4.98 -11.09
CA PHE A 91 -15.61 -4.15 -10.24
C PHE A 91 -17.07 -4.64 -10.15
N GLU A 92 -17.53 -5.51 -11.05
CA GLU A 92 -18.88 -6.10 -10.96
C GLU A 92 -18.98 -7.13 -9.81
N LYS A 93 -17.84 -7.66 -9.35
CA LYS A 93 -17.78 -8.64 -8.26
C LYS A 93 -17.54 -8.04 -6.88
N ILE A 94 -17.40 -6.73 -6.78
CA ILE A 94 -17.22 -6.03 -5.50
C ILE A 94 -18.34 -5.03 -5.25
N GLU A 95 -18.61 -4.76 -3.98
CA GLU A 95 -19.53 -3.69 -3.59
C GLU A 95 -18.97 -2.31 -4.01
N ASP A 96 -19.86 -1.37 -4.22
CA ASP A 96 -19.51 0.00 -4.53
C ASP A 96 -18.67 0.60 -3.38
N VAL A 97 -17.42 0.97 -3.67
CA VAL A 97 -16.46 1.51 -2.70
C VAL A 97 -15.77 2.74 -3.27
N ILE A 98 -15.58 3.77 -2.45
CA ILE A 98 -14.73 4.91 -2.79
C ILE A 98 -13.28 4.54 -2.50
N LEU A 99 -12.39 4.71 -3.49
CA LEU A 99 -10.96 4.52 -3.32
C LEU A 99 -10.27 5.87 -3.09
N VAL A 100 -9.44 5.95 -2.07
CA VAL A 100 -8.69 7.17 -1.70
C VAL A 100 -7.21 6.84 -1.65
N GLY A 101 -6.47 7.25 -2.69
CA GLY A 101 -5.02 7.09 -2.75
C GLY A 101 -4.31 8.21 -1.98
N ILE A 102 -3.42 7.87 -1.07
CA ILE A 102 -2.65 8.81 -0.25
C ILE A 102 -1.18 8.70 -0.59
N SER A 103 -0.53 9.84 -0.91
CA SER A 103 0.91 9.91 -1.20
C SER A 103 1.54 11.15 -0.61
N HIS A 104 2.84 11.14 -0.36
CA HIS A 104 3.58 12.34 -0.04
C HIS A 104 3.70 13.27 -1.27
N LYS A 105 3.54 14.57 -1.09
CA LYS A 105 3.61 15.58 -2.16
C LYS A 105 5.00 15.71 -2.78
N VAL A 106 6.03 15.37 -2.04
CA VAL A 106 7.43 15.42 -2.47
C VAL A 106 7.81 14.25 -3.40
N ASN A 107 8.94 14.35 -4.07
CA ASN A 107 9.42 13.37 -5.04
C ASN A 107 10.82 12.83 -4.67
N GLY A 108 11.25 11.78 -5.37
CA GLY A 108 12.60 11.26 -5.29
C GLY A 108 12.97 10.77 -3.89
N VAL A 109 14.14 11.17 -3.39
CA VAL A 109 14.69 10.74 -2.10
C VAL A 109 13.84 11.23 -0.95
N GLU A 110 13.36 12.47 -0.98
CA GLU A 110 12.54 13.05 0.07
C GLU A 110 11.22 12.29 0.27
N SER A 111 10.56 11.87 -0.80
CA SER A 111 9.38 11.00 -0.72
C SER A 111 9.68 9.67 -0.05
N ARG A 112 10.83 9.08 -0.34
CA ARG A 112 11.27 7.83 0.32
C ARG A 112 11.53 8.04 1.81
N ILE A 113 12.19 9.14 2.18
CA ILE A 113 12.45 9.49 3.59
C ILE A 113 11.14 9.67 4.35
N ASN A 114 10.21 10.46 3.81
CA ASN A 114 8.91 10.69 4.44
C ASN A 114 8.13 9.38 4.62
N ARG A 115 8.16 8.52 3.61
CA ARG A 115 7.56 7.19 3.66
C ARG A 115 8.18 6.29 4.73
N PHE A 116 9.53 6.31 4.88
CA PHE A 116 10.20 5.58 5.96
C PHE A 116 9.82 6.10 7.34
N ILE A 117 9.70 7.40 7.50
CA ILE A 117 9.29 8.00 8.77
C ILE A 117 7.85 7.59 9.11
N ASP A 118 6.91 7.81 8.19
CA ASP A 118 5.48 7.69 8.45
C ASP A 118 4.99 6.23 8.53
N TYR A 119 5.68 5.29 7.86
CA TYR A 119 5.18 3.91 7.78
C TYR A 119 5.90 2.94 8.70
N THR A 120 6.88 3.39 9.48
CA THR A 120 7.55 2.52 10.46
C THR A 120 6.97 2.73 11.85
N PRO A 121 6.56 1.63 12.54
CA PRO A 121 5.98 1.70 13.87
C PRO A 121 6.92 2.25 14.94
N TYR A 122 8.19 1.89 14.87
CA TYR A 122 9.15 2.20 15.93
C TYR A 122 10.45 2.76 15.37
N ARG A 123 11.14 3.52 16.21
CA ARG A 123 12.47 4.05 15.90
C ARG A 123 13.49 2.93 15.83
N ASP A 124 14.20 2.84 14.70
CA ASP A 124 15.32 1.95 14.51
C ASP A 124 16.54 2.72 13.99
N THR A 125 17.43 3.07 14.90
CA THR A 125 18.63 3.88 14.59
C THR A 125 19.63 3.15 13.70
N ILE A 126 19.58 1.82 13.63
CA ILE A 126 20.44 1.01 12.73
C ILE A 126 19.90 1.12 11.31
N SER A 127 18.61 0.93 11.15
CA SER A 127 17.93 1.13 9.86
C SER A 127 18.02 2.57 9.38
N ASP A 128 17.84 3.56 10.28
CA ASP A 128 18.03 4.99 9.95
C ASP A 128 19.37 5.21 9.26
N ARG A 129 20.48 4.78 9.85
CA ARG A 129 21.83 4.95 9.31
C ARG A 129 22.02 4.24 7.95
N LYS A 130 21.56 2.99 7.85
CA LYS A 130 21.65 2.23 6.59
C LYS A 130 20.93 2.93 5.43
N PHE A 131 19.79 3.54 5.72
CA PHE A 131 19.01 4.26 4.69
C PHE A 131 19.60 5.64 4.42
N GLU A 132 20.14 6.34 5.39
CA GLU A 132 20.88 7.59 5.21
C GLU A 132 22.07 7.37 4.26
N GLU A 133 22.87 6.35 4.49
CA GLU A 133 23.98 5.95 3.62
C GLU A 133 23.48 5.57 2.21
N LYS A 134 22.43 4.73 2.13
CA LYS A 134 21.86 4.29 0.86
C LYS A 134 21.29 5.44 0.01
N PHE A 135 20.71 6.44 0.64
CA PHE A 135 20.12 7.59 -0.04
C PHE A 135 21.09 8.76 -0.21
N GLY A 136 22.28 8.68 0.37
CA GLY A 136 23.30 9.74 0.29
C GLY A 136 22.87 11.02 1.03
N VAL A 137 22.16 10.89 2.14
CA VAL A 137 21.69 12.03 2.96
C VAL A 137 22.47 12.12 4.28
N GLU A 138 22.45 13.29 4.90
CA GLU A 138 23.17 13.54 6.16
C GLU A 138 22.64 12.65 7.29
N LYS A 139 23.56 12.29 8.20
CA LYS A 139 23.22 11.55 9.41
C LYS A 139 22.22 12.31 10.28
N GLY A 140 21.17 11.63 10.72
CA GLY A 140 20.08 12.20 11.52
C GLY A 140 18.93 12.78 10.68
N THR A 141 19.02 12.68 9.35
CA THR A 141 17.93 13.06 8.43
C THR A 141 16.75 12.10 8.51
N ILE A 142 17.01 10.80 8.60
CA ILE A 142 15.97 9.78 8.72
C ILE A 142 15.71 9.50 10.19
N LYS A 143 14.43 9.57 10.56
CA LYS A 143 13.95 9.31 11.92
C LYS A 143 12.72 8.42 11.84
N THR A 144 12.94 7.10 11.65
CA THR A 144 11.85 6.10 11.64
C THR A 144 11.01 6.16 12.92
N GLY A 145 9.84 5.54 12.92
CA GLY A 145 8.94 5.47 14.08
C GLY A 145 7.89 6.56 14.15
N GLY A 146 7.43 7.08 13.00
CA GLY A 146 6.39 8.11 12.92
C GLY A 146 4.98 7.56 12.68
N ALA A 147 4.77 6.24 12.73
CA ALA A 147 3.48 5.62 12.41
C ALA A 147 2.33 6.11 13.30
N ASP A 148 2.59 6.36 14.59
CA ASP A 148 1.59 6.93 15.50
C ASP A 148 1.08 8.29 15.01
N LYS A 149 2.00 9.19 14.66
CA LYS A 149 1.67 10.52 14.14
C LYS A 149 0.93 10.46 12.81
N PHE A 150 1.35 9.54 11.93
CA PHE A 150 0.67 9.38 10.64
C PHE A 150 -0.73 8.76 10.81
N LEU A 151 -0.91 7.80 11.72
CA LEU A 151 -2.24 7.29 12.07
C LEU A 151 -3.12 8.39 12.65
N GLU A 152 -2.57 9.25 13.51
CA GLU A 152 -3.28 10.40 14.05
C GLU A 152 -3.67 11.40 12.94
N CYS A 153 -2.77 11.70 12.00
CA CYS A 153 -3.04 12.52 10.81
C CYS A 153 -4.17 11.93 9.97
N LEU A 154 -4.15 10.61 9.72
CA LEU A 154 -5.25 9.93 9.03
C LEU A 154 -6.58 10.13 9.76
N LYS A 155 -6.61 9.89 11.08
CA LYS A 155 -7.83 9.93 11.91
C LYS A 155 -8.38 11.34 12.12
N LYS A 156 -7.52 12.37 12.19
CA LYS A 156 -7.91 13.72 12.58
C LYS A 156 -7.92 14.74 11.44
N GLU A 157 -7.18 14.50 10.37
CA GLU A 157 -7.05 15.46 9.27
C GLU A 157 -7.54 14.88 7.94
N ILE A 158 -6.94 13.79 7.43
CA ILE A 158 -7.22 13.28 6.08
C ILE A 158 -8.64 12.69 5.99
N ILE A 159 -8.98 11.76 6.87
CA ILE A 159 -10.28 11.06 6.82
C ILE A 159 -11.44 12.01 7.11
N PRO A 160 -11.40 12.88 8.13
CA PRO A 160 -12.45 13.88 8.33
C PRO A 160 -12.63 14.84 7.16
N PHE A 161 -11.53 15.20 6.46
CA PHE A 161 -11.63 15.99 5.23
C PHE A 161 -12.42 15.23 4.15
N ILE A 162 -12.12 13.95 3.93
CA ILE A 162 -12.84 13.11 2.95
C ILE A 162 -14.30 12.94 3.35
N ASP A 163 -14.58 12.63 4.61
CA ASP A 163 -15.94 12.43 5.12
C ASP A 163 -16.81 13.71 4.98
N LYS A 164 -16.19 14.89 5.09
CA LYS A 164 -16.87 16.16 4.91
C LYS A 164 -17.23 16.48 3.46
N HIS A 165 -16.40 16.02 2.50
CA HIS A 165 -16.54 16.43 1.09
C HIS A 165 -17.21 15.37 0.22
N TYR A 166 -17.31 14.14 0.69
CA TYR A 166 -17.80 13.00 -0.10
C TYR A 166 -18.84 12.18 0.66
N LYS A 167 -19.63 11.39 -0.07
CA LYS A 167 -20.67 10.51 0.48
C LYS A 167 -20.08 9.23 1.06
N THR A 168 -19.36 9.33 2.15
CA THR A 168 -18.75 8.20 2.86
C THR A 168 -19.62 7.72 4.00
N ASN A 169 -19.47 6.46 4.40
CA ASN A 169 -20.05 5.90 5.61
C ASN A 169 -18.96 5.54 6.65
N SER A 170 -19.35 4.89 7.74
CA SER A 170 -18.42 4.53 8.82
C SER A 170 -17.54 3.31 8.50
N ASP A 171 -17.78 2.59 7.40
CA ASP A 171 -16.99 1.43 7.00
C ASP A 171 -15.72 1.88 6.28
N LYS A 172 -14.61 1.81 6.99
CA LYS A 172 -13.31 2.32 6.54
C LYS A 172 -12.30 1.19 6.45
N GLY A 173 -11.68 1.07 5.29
CA GLY A 173 -10.57 0.16 5.04
C GLY A 173 -9.26 0.91 4.83
N ILE A 174 -8.15 0.22 5.05
CA ILE A 174 -6.80 0.71 4.73
C ILE A 174 -6.00 -0.41 4.07
N SER A 175 -5.23 -0.07 3.03
CA SER A 175 -4.38 -1.01 2.31
C SER A 175 -3.04 -0.40 1.97
N GLY A 176 -1.99 -1.18 2.08
CA GLY A 176 -0.65 -0.77 1.70
C GLY A 176 0.23 -1.94 1.29
N HIS A 177 1.28 -1.60 0.54
CA HIS A 177 2.28 -2.55 0.05
C HIS A 177 3.65 -2.24 0.66
N SER A 178 4.43 -3.27 0.98
CA SER A 178 5.80 -3.13 1.50
C SER A 178 5.83 -2.41 2.86
N LEU A 179 6.47 -1.25 2.98
CA LEU A 179 6.37 -0.39 4.16
C LEU A 179 4.92 0.03 4.45
N GLY A 180 4.12 0.30 3.40
CA GLY A 180 2.70 0.55 3.55
C GLY A 180 1.96 -0.67 4.11
N GLY A 181 2.39 -1.89 3.76
CA GLY A 181 1.88 -3.14 4.36
C GLY A 181 2.23 -3.27 5.85
N LEU A 182 3.44 -2.88 6.24
CA LEU A 182 3.86 -2.80 7.64
C LEU A 182 2.99 -1.80 8.42
N PHE A 183 2.77 -0.60 7.87
CA PHE A 183 1.91 0.39 8.48
C PHE A 183 0.44 -0.07 8.56
N THR A 184 -0.06 -0.76 7.53
CA THR A 184 -1.42 -1.32 7.56
C THR A 184 -1.57 -2.38 8.66
N ALA A 185 -0.55 -3.24 8.85
CA ALA A 185 -0.53 -4.19 9.96
C ALA A 185 -0.45 -3.48 11.33
N TYR A 186 0.30 -2.37 11.41
CA TYR A 186 0.33 -1.51 12.59
C TYR A 186 -1.07 -0.93 12.90
N CYS A 187 -1.78 -0.41 11.89
CA CYS A 187 -3.15 0.08 12.05
C CYS A 187 -4.12 -1.01 12.52
N PHE A 188 -3.97 -2.25 12.03
CA PHE A 188 -4.78 -3.39 12.47
C PHE A 188 -4.67 -3.64 13.96
N LEU A 189 -3.49 -3.43 14.56
CA LEU A 189 -3.24 -3.65 15.97
C LEU A 189 -3.54 -2.44 16.87
N ASN A 190 -3.50 -1.21 16.33
CA ASN A 190 -3.41 0.02 17.12
C ASN A 190 -4.43 1.12 16.73
N SER A 191 -5.34 0.88 15.77
CA SER A 191 -6.30 1.92 15.35
C SER A 191 -7.55 2.01 16.20
N ASP A 192 -7.69 1.21 17.26
CA ASP A 192 -8.83 1.21 18.19
C ASP A 192 -10.18 1.02 17.46
N ASN A 193 -10.23 0.05 16.54
CA ASN A 193 -11.41 -0.23 15.71
C ASN A 193 -11.83 0.94 14.79
N TYR A 194 -10.91 1.86 14.46
CA TYR A 194 -11.17 2.94 13.53
C TYR A 194 -11.32 2.43 12.10
N PHE A 195 -10.50 1.46 11.71
CA PHE A 195 -10.62 0.70 10.48
C PHE A 195 -11.19 -0.69 10.77
N THR A 196 -11.96 -1.21 9.82
CA THR A 196 -12.57 -2.54 9.88
C THR A 196 -12.16 -3.44 8.72
N ARG A 197 -11.39 -2.93 7.76
CA ARG A 197 -10.91 -3.68 6.59
C ARG A 197 -9.44 -3.37 6.34
N PHE A 198 -8.61 -4.42 6.22
CA PHE A 198 -7.15 -4.30 6.13
C PHE A 198 -6.57 -5.12 4.99
N GLY A 199 -5.88 -4.45 4.05
CA GLY A 199 -5.10 -5.07 2.97
C GLY A 199 -3.60 -4.98 3.27
N ILE A 200 -3.03 -6.01 3.88
CA ILE A 200 -1.63 -6.08 4.32
C ILE A 200 -0.83 -6.79 3.24
N ASN A 201 -0.26 -6.04 2.28
CA ASN A 201 0.36 -6.61 1.10
C ASN A 201 1.89 -6.53 1.20
N SER A 202 2.58 -7.67 1.02
CA SER A 202 4.05 -7.79 1.06
C SER A 202 4.70 -7.01 2.21
N PRO A 203 4.22 -7.17 3.45
CA PRO A 203 4.61 -6.30 4.56
C PRO A 203 6.10 -6.40 4.88
N SER A 204 6.75 -5.25 5.06
CA SER A 204 8.19 -5.16 5.40
C SER A 204 8.47 -5.47 6.87
N PHE A 205 7.98 -6.59 7.39
CA PHE A 205 8.13 -6.98 8.80
C PHE A 205 9.59 -7.12 9.26
N GLN A 206 10.51 -7.42 8.34
CA GLN A 206 11.93 -7.53 8.63
C GLN A 206 12.57 -6.23 9.13
N LEU A 207 11.92 -5.07 8.92
CA LEU A 207 12.46 -3.79 9.39
C LEU A 207 12.22 -3.55 10.89
N ASN A 208 11.23 -4.21 11.45
CA ASN A 208 10.89 -4.08 12.88
C ASN A 208 10.49 -5.46 13.44
N GLU A 209 11.21 -6.52 13.07
CA GLU A 209 10.82 -7.89 13.42
C GLU A 209 10.70 -8.07 14.94
N GLU A 210 11.76 -7.75 15.68
CA GLU A 210 11.80 -7.91 17.14
C GLU A 210 10.84 -6.96 17.88
N ILE A 211 10.60 -5.76 17.33
CA ILE A 211 9.85 -4.71 18.01
C ILE A 211 8.38 -4.72 17.63
N PHE A 212 8.05 -5.21 16.44
CA PHE A 212 6.68 -5.22 15.94
C PHE A 212 6.12 -6.63 15.72
N LEU A 213 6.81 -7.47 14.92
CA LEU A 213 6.28 -8.77 14.53
C LEU A 213 6.20 -9.72 15.71
N GLU A 214 7.25 -9.81 16.52
CA GLU A 214 7.25 -10.71 17.69
C GLU A 214 6.23 -10.31 18.76
N PRO A 215 6.09 -9.03 19.17
CA PRO A 215 5.01 -8.60 20.05
C PRO A 215 3.61 -8.88 19.48
N ALA A 216 3.40 -8.71 18.16
CA ALA A 216 2.13 -9.06 17.51
C ALA A 216 1.83 -10.56 17.64
N ILE A 217 2.83 -11.41 17.41
CA ILE A 217 2.69 -12.87 17.57
C ILE A 217 2.40 -13.26 19.01
N ILE A 218 3.07 -12.63 19.96
CA ILE A 218 2.80 -12.83 21.41
C ILE A 218 1.36 -12.43 21.73
N LYS A 219 0.87 -11.30 21.22
CA LYS A 219 -0.52 -10.88 21.37
C LYS A 219 -1.48 -11.94 20.85
N PHE A 220 -1.27 -12.47 19.63
CA PHE A 220 -2.11 -13.50 19.04
C PHE A 220 -2.06 -14.85 19.78
N THR A 221 -0.95 -15.14 20.44
CA THR A 221 -0.75 -16.39 21.18
C THR A 221 -1.41 -16.35 22.55
N ASN A 222 -1.30 -15.21 23.24
CA ASN A 222 -1.70 -15.06 24.64
C ASN A 222 -3.14 -14.58 24.80
N ASN A 223 -3.66 -13.79 23.86
CA ASN A 223 -5.03 -13.27 23.94
C ASN A 223 -5.99 -14.20 23.23
N LYS A 224 -6.75 -14.96 23.97
CA LYS A 224 -7.83 -15.81 23.42
C LYS A 224 -9.06 -15.01 23.02
N ILE A 225 -9.25 -13.83 23.57
CA ILE A 225 -10.36 -12.93 23.30
C ILE A 225 -9.75 -11.59 22.87
N TRP A 226 -10.19 -11.11 21.72
CA TRP A 226 -9.83 -9.79 21.24
C TRP A 226 -11.12 -9.02 20.92
N GLU A 227 -11.39 -8.00 21.73
CA GLU A 227 -12.53 -7.12 21.54
C GLU A 227 -12.28 -6.20 20.33
N ILE A 228 -12.55 -6.73 19.14
CA ILE A 228 -12.45 -6.02 17.87
C ILE A 228 -13.82 -6.06 17.19
N LYS A 229 -14.20 -4.98 16.52
CA LYS A 229 -15.38 -4.97 15.65
C LYS A 229 -15.24 -6.02 14.55
N PRO A 230 -16.34 -6.48 13.93
CA PRO A 230 -16.26 -7.33 12.76
C PRO A 230 -15.28 -6.76 11.73
N THR A 231 -14.20 -7.49 11.49
CA THR A 231 -13.04 -7.02 10.74
C THR A 231 -12.69 -8.01 9.65
N LYS A 232 -12.45 -7.50 8.44
CA LYS A 232 -11.92 -8.29 7.32
C LYS A 232 -10.43 -8.00 7.11
N VAL A 233 -9.63 -9.04 6.96
CA VAL A 233 -8.18 -8.92 6.73
C VAL A 233 -7.77 -9.75 5.53
N PHE A 234 -7.05 -9.14 4.60
CA PHE A 234 -6.36 -9.83 3.52
C PHE A 234 -4.86 -9.60 3.66
N ILE A 235 -4.08 -10.69 3.58
CA ILE A 235 -2.62 -10.64 3.68
C ILE A 235 -2.03 -11.32 2.45
N SER A 236 -1.02 -10.74 1.83
CA SER A 236 -0.43 -11.35 0.64
C SER A 236 1.06 -11.08 0.49
N SER A 237 1.73 -11.91 -0.30
CA SER A 237 3.07 -11.65 -0.84
C SER A 237 3.27 -12.37 -2.18
N GLY A 238 4.33 -12.00 -2.91
CA GLY A 238 4.84 -12.78 -4.04
C GLY A 238 5.73 -13.93 -3.56
N GLU A 239 5.77 -15.03 -4.32
CA GLU A 239 6.61 -16.19 -4.03
C GLU A 239 8.10 -15.88 -4.18
N ASP A 240 8.45 -15.05 -5.18
CA ASP A 240 9.83 -14.68 -5.53
C ASP A 240 10.31 -13.41 -4.80
N GLU A 241 9.68 -13.05 -3.69
CA GLU A 241 10.17 -12.02 -2.79
C GLU A 241 11.32 -12.55 -1.92
N SER A 242 11.96 -11.67 -1.14
CA SER A 242 13.01 -12.13 -0.24
C SER A 242 12.45 -13.20 0.73
N PRO A 243 13.18 -14.31 0.98
CA PRO A 243 12.72 -15.39 1.86
C PRO A 243 12.30 -14.89 3.25
N MET A 244 12.96 -13.85 3.77
CA MET A 244 12.63 -13.25 5.06
C MET A 244 11.28 -12.55 5.03
N MET A 245 10.95 -11.83 3.95
CA MET A 245 9.64 -11.17 3.82
C MET A 245 8.52 -12.20 3.75
N VAL A 246 8.68 -13.23 2.91
CA VAL A 246 7.66 -14.28 2.75
C VAL A 246 7.47 -15.05 4.05
N SER A 247 8.56 -15.47 4.72
CA SER A 247 8.47 -16.20 5.98
C SER A 247 7.83 -15.39 7.10
N ASN A 248 8.14 -14.11 7.22
CA ASN A 248 7.56 -13.23 8.23
C ASN A 248 6.07 -12.96 7.96
N MET A 249 5.67 -12.80 6.69
CA MET A 249 4.26 -12.70 6.32
C MET A 249 3.50 -13.98 6.67
N ILE A 250 4.04 -15.15 6.35
CA ILE A 250 3.45 -16.45 6.72
C ILE A 250 3.32 -16.58 8.24
N LYS A 251 4.40 -16.27 8.97
CA LYS A 251 4.43 -16.31 10.45
C LYS A 251 3.30 -15.45 11.03
N PHE A 252 3.18 -14.18 10.62
CA PHE A 252 2.12 -13.29 11.06
C PHE A 252 0.72 -13.88 10.77
N SER A 253 0.49 -14.33 9.53
CA SER A 253 -0.80 -14.86 9.08
C SER A 253 -1.19 -16.14 9.83
N MET A 254 -0.25 -17.06 10.05
CA MET A 254 -0.50 -18.32 10.77
C MET A 254 -0.85 -18.07 12.23
N TYR A 255 -0.15 -17.17 12.91
CA TYR A 255 -0.44 -16.88 14.31
C TYR A 255 -1.76 -16.13 14.48
N LEU A 256 -2.07 -15.17 13.59
CA LEU A 256 -3.37 -14.52 13.58
C LEU A 256 -4.50 -15.54 13.37
N LYS A 257 -4.35 -16.44 12.39
CA LYS A 257 -5.32 -17.51 12.13
C LYS A 257 -5.47 -18.47 13.31
N LYS A 258 -4.36 -18.82 13.97
CA LYS A 258 -4.36 -19.69 15.15
C LYS A 258 -5.08 -19.05 16.35
N GLY A 259 -5.08 -17.71 16.47
CA GLY A 259 -5.84 -16.97 17.46
C GLY A 259 -7.33 -17.22 17.38
N ASN A 260 -7.84 -17.57 16.19
CA ASN A 260 -9.23 -17.92 15.91
C ASN A 260 -10.24 -16.92 16.50
N TYR A 261 -9.98 -15.63 16.27
CA TYR A 261 -10.83 -14.56 16.77
C TYR A 261 -12.16 -14.52 16.03
N GLU A 262 -13.27 -14.61 16.76
CA GLU A 262 -14.63 -14.71 16.22
C GLU A 262 -14.98 -13.56 15.26
N ASN A 263 -14.49 -12.35 15.57
CA ASN A 263 -14.77 -11.14 14.79
C ASN A 263 -13.73 -10.83 13.70
N VAL A 264 -12.80 -11.76 13.40
CA VAL A 264 -11.76 -11.56 12.39
C VAL A 264 -11.95 -12.55 11.24
N ASP A 265 -12.48 -12.05 10.13
CA ASP A 265 -12.57 -12.79 8.86
C ASP A 265 -11.29 -12.53 8.03
N MET A 266 -10.33 -13.44 8.12
CA MET A 266 -9.06 -13.30 7.43
C MET A 266 -8.85 -14.33 6.33
N ASP A 267 -8.15 -13.88 5.28
CA ASP A 267 -7.56 -14.74 4.26
C ASP A 267 -6.14 -14.28 3.95
N TRP A 268 -5.30 -15.19 3.44
CA TRP A 268 -3.96 -14.83 3.00
C TRP A 268 -3.54 -15.63 1.78
N ARG A 269 -2.64 -15.06 0.94
CA ARG A 269 -2.22 -15.65 -0.32
C ARG A 269 -0.76 -15.36 -0.66
N ILE A 270 -0.08 -16.37 -1.20
CA ILE A 270 1.20 -16.21 -1.89
C ILE A 270 0.94 -16.38 -3.38
N TYR A 271 1.35 -15.39 -4.16
CA TYR A 271 1.19 -15.40 -5.61
C TYR A 271 2.44 -15.99 -6.26
N ARG A 272 2.25 -17.10 -7.02
CA ARG A 272 3.34 -17.85 -7.64
C ARG A 272 4.04 -17.03 -8.71
N ASN A 273 5.38 -17.15 -8.76
CA ASN A 273 6.27 -16.47 -9.71
C ASN A 273 6.16 -14.93 -9.67
N GLU A 274 5.66 -14.35 -8.58
CA GLU A 274 5.55 -12.91 -8.43
C GLU A 274 6.64 -12.37 -7.50
N THR A 275 7.34 -11.33 -7.99
CA THR A 275 8.34 -10.57 -7.23
C THR A 275 7.67 -9.50 -6.37
N HIS A 276 8.46 -8.81 -5.54
CA HIS A 276 8.00 -7.70 -4.70
C HIS A 276 7.26 -6.58 -5.46
N THR A 277 7.58 -6.39 -6.73
CA THR A 277 6.94 -5.34 -7.55
C THR A 277 5.83 -5.90 -8.43
N SER A 278 6.03 -7.06 -9.06
CA SER A 278 5.05 -7.63 -9.98
C SER A 278 3.79 -8.14 -9.26
N VAL A 279 3.89 -8.44 -7.96
CA VAL A 279 2.75 -8.90 -7.15
C VAL A 279 1.71 -7.80 -6.88
N ILE A 280 2.06 -6.52 -7.03
CA ILE A 280 1.19 -5.40 -6.65
C ILE A 280 -0.23 -5.50 -7.22
N PRO A 281 -0.45 -5.66 -8.54
CA PRO A 281 -1.81 -5.73 -9.09
C PRO A 281 -2.59 -6.93 -8.58
N PHE A 282 -1.95 -8.08 -8.36
CA PHE A 282 -2.59 -9.28 -7.82
C PHE A 282 -2.99 -9.09 -6.36
N SER A 283 -2.12 -8.48 -5.56
CA SER A 283 -2.37 -8.18 -4.15
C SER A 283 -3.52 -7.19 -3.98
N LEU A 284 -3.60 -6.17 -4.83
CA LEU A 284 -4.68 -5.18 -4.82
C LEU A 284 -6.02 -5.81 -5.23
N ASN A 285 -6.02 -6.65 -6.27
CA ASN A 285 -7.21 -7.41 -6.65
C ASN A 285 -7.68 -8.33 -5.50
N GLY A 286 -6.77 -9.10 -4.91
CA GLY A 286 -7.08 -9.94 -3.75
C GLY A 286 -7.62 -9.16 -2.57
N THR A 287 -7.05 -7.98 -2.29
CA THR A 287 -7.52 -7.05 -1.27
C THR A 287 -8.97 -6.63 -1.53
N LEU A 288 -9.28 -6.12 -2.73
CA LEU A 288 -10.64 -5.68 -3.06
C LEU A 288 -11.63 -6.85 -3.03
N THR A 289 -11.27 -7.99 -3.62
CA THR A 289 -12.13 -9.18 -3.63
C THR A 289 -12.43 -9.69 -2.22
N LYS A 290 -11.42 -9.76 -1.32
CA LYS A 290 -11.64 -10.22 0.05
C LYS A 290 -12.38 -9.20 0.91
N LEU A 291 -12.02 -7.93 0.79
CA LEU A 291 -12.58 -6.90 1.67
C LEU A 291 -13.97 -6.43 1.22
N TYR A 292 -14.20 -6.38 -0.09
CA TYR A 292 -15.41 -5.78 -0.68
C TYR A 292 -16.14 -6.72 -1.66
N GLY A 293 -15.75 -8.00 -1.77
CA GLY A 293 -16.41 -8.97 -2.63
C GLY A 293 -17.89 -9.14 -2.28
N ASN A 294 -18.75 -9.14 -3.29
CA ASN A 294 -20.16 -9.51 -3.17
C ASN A 294 -20.26 -10.98 -2.73
N LYS A 295 -21.13 -11.27 -1.76
CA LYS A 295 -21.38 -12.63 -1.27
C LYS A 295 -22.20 -13.44 -2.28
#